data_3db311605aebe32421e6fcca15211006
#
_entry.id   3db311605aebe32421e6fcca15211006
#
_cell.length_a   1.000
_cell.length_b   1.000
_cell.length_c   1.000
_cell.angle_alpha   90.00
_cell.angle_beta   90.00
_cell.angle_gamma   90.00
#
_symmetry.space_group_name_H-M   'P 1'
#
loop_
_entity.id
_entity.type
_entity.pdbx_description
1 polymer ?
#
loop_
_entity_poly.entity_id
_entity_poly.type
_entity_poly.pdbx_seq_one_letter_code
_entity_poly.pdbx_strand_id
1 'polypeptide(L)'
;MRVLIAPDCFGGTLTAPEAAQAMADGWHASAPGDELLLRPLTDGGPGFVDVLHTVLGGTLHTLEVTGPLGEPVTATWLEHDGTAYIESAQANGLHLVPKADRRPLDATTRGVGELMVAARDAGVHTIVIGLGGSATTDGGQGMLEAAGDGGWPKLIAATVDHGSIKAV
;
A
#
# COMPACT_ATOMS: atom_id res chain seq x y z
N MET A 1 -13.32 -27.38 -13.33
CA MET A 1 -11.98 -27.36 -12.66
C MET A 1 -11.99 -26.22 -11.62
N ARG A 2 -11.09 -26.23 -10.60
CA ARG A 2 -10.89 -25.05 -9.75
C ARG A 2 -9.64 -24.33 -10.19
N VAL A 3 -9.73 -23.02 -10.44
CA VAL A 3 -8.64 -22.18 -10.93
C VAL A 3 -8.41 -21.04 -9.98
N LEU A 4 -7.17 -20.86 -9.53
CA LEU A 4 -6.74 -19.71 -8.75
C LEU A 4 -6.17 -18.64 -9.69
N ILE A 5 -6.70 -17.42 -9.61
CA ILE A 5 -6.24 -16.26 -10.38
C ILE A 5 -5.68 -15.25 -9.35
N ALA A 6 -4.36 -15.11 -9.35
CA ALA A 6 -3.63 -14.37 -8.32
C ALA A 6 -2.56 -13.43 -8.92
N PRO A 7 -2.95 -12.46 -9.76
CA PRO A 7 -2.01 -11.49 -10.32
C PRO A 7 -1.64 -10.42 -9.29
N ASP A 8 -0.49 -9.81 -9.50
CA ASP A 8 -0.15 -8.49 -8.98
C ASP A 8 -0.61 -7.41 -9.97
N CYS A 9 -0.39 -6.13 -9.66
CA CYS A 9 -0.72 -5.01 -10.53
C CYS A 9 0.19 -4.96 -11.76
N PHE A 10 -0.30 -4.34 -12.84
CA PHE A 10 0.46 -4.07 -14.06
C PHE A 10 0.81 -2.57 -14.08
N GLY A 11 1.91 -2.22 -13.43
CA GLY A 11 2.39 -0.87 -13.14
C GLY A 11 1.85 0.25 -14.04
N GLY A 12 0.93 1.05 -13.50
CA GLY A 12 0.32 2.20 -14.16
C GLY A 12 -0.75 1.90 -15.21
N THR A 13 -1.14 0.61 -15.42
CA THR A 13 -2.16 0.22 -16.42
C THR A 13 -3.36 -0.49 -15.82
N LEU A 14 -3.16 -1.50 -14.98
CA LEU A 14 -4.23 -2.24 -14.30
C LEU A 14 -3.87 -2.41 -12.82
N THR A 15 -4.83 -2.23 -11.95
CA THR A 15 -4.73 -2.69 -10.56
C THR A 15 -4.76 -4.22 -10.49
N ALA A 16 -4.29 -4.80 -9.40
CA ALA A 16 -4.33 -6.25 -9.22
C ALA A 16 -5.76 -6.83 -9.23
N PRO A 17 -6.79 -6.19 -8.61
CA PRO A 17 -8.18 -6.60 -8.76
C PRO A 17 -8.71 -6.54 -10.19
N GLU A 18 -8.42 -5.46 -10.94
CA GLU A 18 -8.83 -5.34 -12.35
C GLU A 18 -8.18 -6.41 -13.23
N ALA A 19 -6.90 -6.68 -13.01
CA ALA A 19 -6.18 -7.75 -13.71
C ALA A 19 -6.79 -9.12 -13.40
N ALA A 20 -7.09 -9.40 -12.12
CA ALA A 20 -7.74 -10.65 -11.73
C ALA A 20 -9.11 -10.81 -12.39
N GLN A 21 -9.91 -9.75 -12.44
CA GLN A 21 -11.23 -9.77 -13.08
C GLN A 21 -11.11 -10.00 -14.59
N ALA A 22 -10.24 -9.27 -15.28
CA ALA A 22 -10.02 -9.43 -16.72
C ALA A 22 -9.58 -10.85 -17.11
N MET A 23 -8.69 -11.45 -16.29
CA MET A 23 -8.28 -12.85 -16.47
C MET A 23 -9.45 -13.80 -16.24
N ALA A 24 -10.29 -13.56 -15.23
CA ALA A 24 -11.47 -14.37 -14.93
C ALA A 24 -12.51 -14.32 -16.07
N ASP A 25 -12.76 -13.13 -16.61
CA ASP A 25 -13.71 -12.93 -17.70
C ASP A 25 -13.26 -13.68 -18.97
N GLY A 26 -11.96 -13.59 -19.30
CA GLY A 26 -11.36 -14.32 -20.41
C GLY A 26 -11.41 -15.85 -20.23
N TRP A 27 -11.16 -16.33 -19.02
CA TRP A 27 -11.26 -17.76 -18.70
C TRP A 27 -12.70 -18.26 -18.82
N HIS A 28 -13.63 -17.51 -18.19
CA HIS A 28 -15.05 -17.88 -18.19
C HIS A 28 -15.65 -17.96 -19.60
N ALA A 29 -15.21 -17.09 -20.51
CA ALA A 29 -15.63 -17.15 -21.92
C ALA A 29 -15.27 -18.48 -22.61
N SER A 30 -14.17 -19.13 -22.19
CA SER A 30 -13.69 -20.39 -22.77
C SER A 30 -14.08 -21.61 -21.97
N ALA A 31 -14.25 -21.49 -20.67
CA ALA A 31 -14.55 -22.57 -19.73
C ALA A 31 -15.57 -22.15 -18.65
N PRO A 32 -16.85 -21.91 -19.04
CA PRO A 32 -17.86 -21.33 -18.14
C PRO A 32 -18.25 -22.25 -16.97
N GLY A 33 -17.91 -23.52 -17.02
CA GLY A 33 -18.18 -24.49 -15.95
C GLY A 33 -17.10 -24.57 -14.87
N ASP A 34 -16.01 -23.83 -14.99
CA ASP A 34 -14.92 -23.84 -14.03
C ASP A 34 -15.22 -22.90 -12.84
N GLU A 35 -14.78 -23.31 -11.65
CA GLU A 35 -14.82 -22.48 -10.44
C GLU A 35 -13.58 -21.60 -10.41
N LEU A 36 -13.78 -20.28 -10.38
CA LEU A 36 -12.69 -19.30 -10.36
C LEU A 36 -12.54 -18.68 -8.95
N LEU A 37 -11.32 -18.67 -8.42
CA LEU A 37 -10.95 -18.05 -7.15
C LEU A 37 -10.02 -16.87 -7.44
N LEU A 38 -10.54 -15.66 -7.30
CA LEU A 38 -9.76 -14.44 -7.48
C LEU A 38 -9.08 -14.07 -6.16
N ARG A 39 -7.76 -13.97 -6.19
CA ARG A 39 -6.92 -13.61 -5.04
C ARG A 39 -5.81 -12.68 -5.51
N PRO A 40 -6.16 -11.38 -5.80
CA PRO A 40 -5.14 -10.41 -6.19
C PRO A 40 -4.06 -10.32 -5.11
N LEU A 41 -2.82 -10.12 -5.54
CA LEU A 41 -1.64 -10.03 -4.70
C LEU A 41 -1.10 -8.61 -4.67
N THR A 42 -0.23 -8.35 -3.71
CA THR A 42 0.53 -7.10 -3.60
C THR A 42 1.88 -7.36 -2.98
N ASP A 43 2.88 -6.63 -3.42
CA ASP A 43 4.26 -6.65 -2.91
C ASP A 43 4.52 -5.60 -1.82
N GLY A 44 3.47 -4.90 -1.36
CA GLY A 44 3.57 -3.78 -0.41
C GLY A 44 3.77 -2.42 -1.08
N GLY A 45 3.89 -2.37 -2.40
CA GLY A 45 3.96 -1.16 -3.20
C GLY A 45 2.58 -0.56 -3.53
N PRO A 46 2.49 0.26 -4.59
CA PRO A 46 1.23 0.89 -5.01
C PRO A 46 0.12 -0.13 -5.25
N GLY A 47 -1.07 0.13 -4.65
CA GLY A 47 -2.22 -0.78 -4.66
C GLY A 47 -2.31 -1.70 -3.43
N PHE A 48 -1.39 -1.60 -2.47
CA PHE A 48 -1.41 -2.42 -1.25
C PHE A 48 -2.72 -2.28 -0.47
N VAL A 49 -3.19 -1.05 -0.24
CA VAL A 49 -4.44 -0.79 0.48
C VAL A 49 -5.65 -1.32 -0.30
N ASP A 50 -5.70 -1.11 -1.61
CA ASP A 50 -6.83 -1.55 -2.46
C ASP A 50 -6.97 -3.07 -2.50
N VAL A 51 -5.84 -3.78 -2.63
CA VAL A 51 -5.83 -5.25 -2.63
C VAL A 51 -6.33 -5.78 -1.28
N LEU A 52 -5.82 -5.25 -0.18
CA LEU A 52 -6.22 -5.67 1.16
C LEU A 52 -7.69 -5.34 1.44
N HIS A 53 -8.15 -4.15 1.06
CA HIS A 53 -9.56 -3.78 1.21
C HIS A 53 -10.48 -4.70 0.41
N THR A 54 -10.10 -5.09 -0.81
CA THR A 54 -10.87 -6.04 -1.64
C THR A 54 -10.98 -7.41 -0.98
N VAL A 55 -9.93 -7.88 -0.29
CA VAL A 55 -9.87 -9.23 0.29
C VAL A 55 -10.43 -9.29 1.71
N LEU A 56 -10.11 -8.28 2.54
CA LEU A 56 -10.43 -8.25 3.96
C LEU A 56 -11.70 -7.45 4.27
N GLY A 57 -12.10 -6.52 3.39
CA GLY A 57 -13.05 -5.47 3.74
C GLY A 57 -12.42 -4.46 4.72
N GLY A 58 -13.24 -3.90 5.60
CA GLY A 58 -12.80 -2.95 6.62
C GLY A 58 -13.17 -1.51 6.29
N THR A 59 -12.60 -0.55 7.02
CA THR A 59 -12.88 0.88 6.90
C THR A 59 -11.69 1.62 6.29
N LEU A 60 -11.95 2.39 5.26
CA LEU A 60 -10.96 3.29 4.66
C LEU A 60 -10.98 4.66 5.35
N HIS A 61 -9.83 5.12 5.81
CA HIS A 61 -9.61 6.43 6.40
C HIS A 61 -8.75 7.27 5.47
N THR A 62 -9.26 8.43 5.07
CA THR A 62 -8.58 9.33 4.13
C THR A 62 -8.24 10.65 4.81
N LEU A 63 -7.01 11.12 4.61
CA LEU A 63 -6.55 12.40 5.13
C LEU A 63 -5.52 13.03 4.20
N GLU A 64 -5.28 14.33 4.39
CA GLU A 64 -4.20 15.06 3.73
C GLU A 64 -2.92 14.92 4.56
N VAL A 65 -1.81 14.59 3.91
CA VAL A 65 -0.49 14.41 4.52
C VAL A 65 0.58 15.07 3.67
N THR A 66 1.78 15.20 4.23
CA THR A 66 2.94 15.73 3.50
C THR A 66 3.38 14.76 2.41
N GLY A 67 3.38 15.23 1.18
CA GLY A 67 3.89 14.50 0.00
C GLY A 67 5.42 14.45 -0.05
N PRO A 68 5.97 13.76 -1.06
CA PRO A 68 7.41 13.49 -1.13
C PRO A 68 8.28 14.76 -1.22
N LEU A 69 7.81 15.83 -1.85
CA LEU A 69 8.55 17.10 -1.98
C LEU A 69 7.95 18.23 -1.12
N GLY A 70 7.06 17.89 -0.17
CA GLY A 70 6.51 18.84 0.79
C GLY A 70 5.11 19.37 0.45
N GLU A 71 4.60 19.12 -0.76
CA GLU A 71 3.23 19.47 -1.14
C GLU A 71 2.24 18.52 -0.44
N PRO A 72 1.03 19.02 -0.07
CA PRO A 72 0.00 18.15 0.49
C PRO A 72 -0.50 17.14 -0.53
N VAL A 73 -0.66 15.90 -0.09
CA VAL A 73 -1.25 14.80 -0.87
C VAL A 73 -2.35 14.11 -0.08
N THR A 74 -3.38 13.65 -0.77
CA THR A 74 -4.43 12.83 -0.15
C THR A 74 -3.96 11.39 -0.09
N ALA A 75 -3.96 10.81 1.11
CA ALA A 75 -3.60 9.41 1.32
C ALA A 75 -4.68 8.68 2.13
N THR A 76 -4.81 7.39 1.88
CA THR A 76 -5.81 6.51 2.49
C THR A 76 -5.13 5.33 3.16
N TRP A 77 -5.58 4.96 4.36
CA TRP A 77 -5.19 3.73 5.02
C TRP A 77 -6.41 2.89 5.37
N LEU A 78 -6.23 1.58 5.48
CA LEU A 78 -7.29 0.62 5.78
C LEU A 78 -7.22 0.22 7.25
N GLU A 79 -8.37 0.23 7.93
CA GLU A 79 -8.57 -0.39 9.23
C GLU A 79 -9.35 -1.69 9.08
N HIS A 80 -8.79 -2.78 9.60
CA HIS A 80 -9.47 -4.07 9.69
C HIS A 80 -9.02 -4.80 10.96
N ASP A 81 -9.99 -5.21 11.78
CA ASP A 81 -9.78 -5.95 13.05
C ASP A 81 -8.68 -5.34 13.95
N GLY A 82 -8.73 -4.00 14.14
CA GLY A 82 -7.79 -3.26 14.98
C GLY A 82 -6.36 -3.20 14.42
N THR A 83 -6.19 -3.52 13.14
CA THR A 83 -4.95 -3.38 12.39
C THR A 83 -5.10 -2.29 11.35
N ALA A 84 -4.15 -1.34 11.33
CA ALA A 84 -4.02 -0.37 10.25
C ALA A 84 -3.07 -0.91 9.18
N TYR A 85 -3.49 -0.82 7.92
CA TYR A 85 -2.66 -1.11 6.76
C TYR A 85 -2.40 0.19 6.02
N ILE A 86 -1.14 0.60 5.98
CA ILE A 86 -0.66 1.85 5.39
C ILE A 86 0.18 1.53 4.17
N GLU A 87 -0.14 2.12 3.04
CA GLU A 87 0.69 2.10 1.83
C GLU A 87 1.58 3.33 1.82
N SER A 88 2.90 3.14 2.03
CA SER A 88 3.85 4.25 2.06
C SER A 88 3.86 5.05 0.75
N ALA A 89 3.63 4.39 -0.38
CA ALA A 89 3.62 5.03 -1.69
C ALA A 89 2.52 6.07 -1.87
N GLN A 90 1.44 6.03 -1.09
CA GLN A 90 0.40 7.07 -1.14
C GLN A 90 0.88 8.42 -0.58
N ALA A 91 1.87 8.41 0.33
CA ALA A 91 2.46 9.61 0.90
C ALA A 91 3.83 9.98 0.28
N ASN A 92 4.63 8.96 -0.10
CA ASN A 92 6.00 9.19 -0.59
C ASN A 92 6.29 8.51 -1.94
N GLY A 93 5.27 8.15 -2.69
CA GLY A 93 5.40 7.36 -3.91
C GLY A 93 6.07 8.09 -5.08
N LEU A 94 6.83 7.35 -5.87
CA LEU A 94 7.50 7.86 -7.06
C LEU A 94 6.51 8.35 -8.13
N HIS A 95 5.29 7.82 -8.14
CA HIS A 95 4.21 8.22 -9.06
C HIS A 95 3.65 9.62 -8.74
N LEU A 96 3.85 10.11 -7.51
CA LEU A 96 3.45 11.46 -7.08
C LEU A 96 4.39 12.54 -7.63
N VAL A 97 5.58 12.16 -8.10
CA VAL A 97 6.61 13.10 -8.55
C VAL A 97 6.82 12.97 -10.07
N PRO A 98 6.52 14.03 -10.86
CA PRO A 98 6.83 14.06 -12.27
C PRO A 98 8.30 13.70 -12.53
N LYS A 99 8.59 12.98 -13.61
CA LYS A 99 9.94 12.47 -13.89
C LYS A 99 11.02 13.57 -13.90
N ALA A 100 10.67 14.77 -14.36
CA ALA A 100 11.58 15.91 -14.43
C ALA A 100 11.90 16.52 -13.05
N ASP A 101 11.02 16.31 -12.05
CA ASP A 101 11.12 16.94 -10.74
C ASP A 101 11.65 15.97 -9.66
N ARG A 102 12.04 14.75 -10.06
CA ARG A 102 12.53 13.72 -9.13
C ARG A 102 13.84 14.13 -8.49
N ARG A 103 13.80 14.32 -7.17
CA ARG A 103 14.93 14.70 -6.32
C ARG A 103 14.94 13.81 -5.07
N PRO A 104 15.42 12.57 -5.19
CA PRO A 104 15.30 11.58 -4.09
C PRO A 104 16.04 11.97 -2.81
N LEU A 105 17.06 12.84 -2.89
CA LEU A 105 17.79 13.35 -1.72
C LEU A 105 17.03 14.48 -0.99
N ASP A 106 16.10 15.16 -1.65
CA ASP A 106 15.28 16.23 -1.08
C ASP A 106 13.90 15.71 -0.66
N ALA A 107 13.53 14.51 -1.09
CA ALA A 107 12.24 13.91 -0.79
C ALA A 107 12.20 13.33 0.62
N THR A 108 11.00 13.27 1.21
CA THR A 108 10.78 12.88 2.61
C THR A 108 9.74 11.76 2.76
N THR A 109 9.90 10.96 3.81
CA THR A 109 8.89 10.00 4.29
C THR A 109 7.94 10.60 5.33
N ARG A 110 7.93 11.91 5.55
CA ARG A 110 7.17 12.59 6.62
C ARG A 110 5.69 12.20 6.61
N GLY A 111 5.03 12.22 5.46
CA GLY A 111 3.61 11.86 5.34
C GLY A 111 3.29 10.43 5.76
N VAL A 112 4.23 9.50 5.64
CA VAL A 112 4.06 8.14 6.19
C VAL A 112 3.97 8.17 7.71
N GLY A 113 4.81 8.98 8.37
CA GLY A 113 4.74 9.19 9.83
C GLY A 113 3.41 9.83 10.26
N GLU A 114 2.89 10.76 9.47
CA GLU A 114 1.58 11.39 9.72
C GLU A 114 0.42 10.38 9.61
N LEU A 115 0.47 9.47 8.63
CA LEU A 115 -0.47 8.34 8.54
C LEU A 115 -0.37 7.41 9.74
N MET A 116 0.85 7.10 10.21
CA MET A 116 1.06 6.28 11.40
C MET A 116 0.47 6.93 12.64
N VAL A 117 0.64 8.25 12.82
CA VAL A 117 0.05 9.00 13.93
C VAL A 117 -1.48 8.92 13.88
N ALA A 118 -2.08 9.15 12.71
CA ALA A 118 -3.53 9.05 12.54
C ALA A 118 -4.06 7.66 12.89
N ALA A 119 -3.38 6.60 12.46
CA ALA A 119 -3.75 5.22 12.79
C ALA A 119 -3.62 4.92 14.29
N ARG A 120 -2.50 5.34 14.93
CA ARG A 120 -2.31 5.23 16.39
C ARG A 120 -3.43 5.93 17.16
N ASP A 121 -3.77 7.14 16.76
CA ASP A 121 -4.77 7.97 17.45
C ASP A 121 -6.20 7.43 17.23
N ALA A 122 -6.42 6.65 16.18
CA ALA A 122 -7.64 5.86 15.98
C ALA A 122 -7.73 4.63 16.92
N GLY A 123 -6.65 4.29 17.64
CA GLY A 123 -6.65 3.25 18.68
C GLY A 123 -6.34 1.84 18.16
N VAL A 124 -5.74 1.71 16.98
CA VAL A 124 -5.31 0.39 16.48
C VAL A 124 -4.17 -0.18 17.33
N HIS A 125 -4.09 -1.50 17.41
CA HIS A 125 -3.03 -2.19 18.15
C HIS A 125 -1.92 -2.77 17.27
N THR A 126 -2.10 -2.73 15.95
CA THR A 126 -1.07 -3.14 14.98
C THR A 126 -1.09 -2.18 13.80
N ILE A 127 0.08 -1.78 13.33
CA ILE A 127 0.25 -1.02 12.08
C ILE A 127 1.12 -1.86 11.16
N VAL A 128 0.61 -2.13 9.96
CA VAL A 128 1.33 -2.80 8.87
C VAL A 128 1.60 -1.76 7.79
N ILE A 129 2.87 -1.56 7.45
CA ILE A 129 3.29 -0.59 6.45
C ILE A 129 3.82 -1.34 5.23
N GLY A 130 3.14 -1.18 4.11
CA GLY A 130 3.60 -1.63 2.79
C GLY A 130 4.72 -0.71 2.30
N LEU A 131 5.89 -1.28 2.03
CA LEU A 131 7.08 -0.57 1.57
C LEU A 131 7.38 -0.92 0.11
N GLY A 132 7.17 0.03 -0.78
CA GLY A 132 7.46 -0.12 -2.21
C GLY A 132 7.19 1.17 -2.96
N GLY A 133 7.84 1.38 -4.10
CA GLY A 133 7.60 2.52 -4.98
C GLY A 133 7.97 3.90 -4.45
N SER A 134 8.85 4.01 -3.44
CA SER A 134 9.25 5.27 -2.81
C SER A 134 10.00 6.21 -3.74
N ALA A 135 9.79 7.53 -3.58
CA ALA A 135 10.50 8.61 -4.27
C ALA A 135 11.72 9.14 -3.48
N THR A 136 11.92 8.68 -2.24
CA THR A 136 12.90 9.21 -1.29
C THR A 136 13.98 8.21 -0.94
N THR A 137 15.13 8.73 -0.50
CA THR A 137 16.26 7.99 0.08
C THR A 137 16.59 8.49 1.50
N ASP A 138 15.62 9.08 2.21
CA ASP A 138 15.83 9.66 3.55
C ASP A 138 16.00 8.61 4.67
N GLY A 139 15.95 7.31 4.34
CA GLY A 139 16.13 6.23 5.31
C GLY A 139 15.00 6.15 6.36
N GLY A 140 13.85 6.79 6.10
CA GLY A 140 12.72 6.86 7.03
C GLY A 140 12.85 8.01 8.05
N GLN A 141 13.80 8.93 7.89
CA GLN A 141 14.03 10.02 8.83
C GLN A 141 12.78 10.89 8.98
N GLY A 142 12.17 11.33 7.88
CA GLY A 142 10.95 12.16 7.93
C GLY A 142 9.79 11.45 8.62
N MET A 143 9.63 10.15 8.39
CA MET A 143 8.62 9.32 9.06
C MET A 143 8.85 9.32 10.58
N LEU A 144 10.07 9.07 11.04
CA LEU A 144 10.39 9.03 12.47
C LEU A 144 10.20 10.39 13.14
N GLU A 145 10.60 11.48 12.47
CA GLU A 145 10.40 12.85 12.97
C GLU A 145 8.91 13.19 13.14
N ALA A 146 8.07 12.82 12.17
CA ALA A 146 6.63 13.06 12.24
C ALA A 146 5.95 12.15 13.26
N ALA A 147 6.39 10.91 13.36
CA ALA A 147 5.89 9.94 14.31
C ALA A 147 6.19 10.34 15.76
N GLY A 148 7.37 10.89 16.02
CA GLY A 148 7.80 11.32 17.35
C GLY A 148 8.00 10.14 18.33
N ASP A 149 8.35 10.51 19.57
CA ASP A 149 8.53 9.57 20.68
C ASP A 149 7.19 9.27 21.35
N GLY A 150 6.54 8.19 21.00
CA GLY A 150 5.24 7.82 21.58
C GLY A 150 5.12 6.31 21.82
N GLY A 151 4.13 5.92 22.65
CA GLY A 151 3.75 4.51 22.82
C GLY A 151 3.17 3.98 21.52
N TRP A 152 3.97 3.31 20.72
CA TRP A 152 3.55 2.77 19.42
C TRP A 152 2.89 1.40 19.57
N PRO A 153 1.84 1.12 18.79
CA PRO A 153 1.33 -0.23 18.62
C PRO A 153 2.39 -1.12 17.95
N LYS A 154 2.09 -2.40 17.79
CA LYS A 154 2.98 -3.32 17.06
C LYS A 154 3.17 -2.82 15.63
N LEU A 155 4.41 -2.62 15.20
CA LEU A 155 4.77 -2.21 13.84
C LEU A 155 5.28 -3.41 13.03
N ILE A 156 4.80 -3.53 11.80
CA ILE A 156 5.19 -4.57 10.85
C ILE A 156 5.48 -3.89 9.51
N ALA A 157 6.63 -4.17 8.92
CA ALA A 157 6.92 -3.78 7.54
C ALA A 157 6.55 -4.93 6.59
N ALA A 158 5.76 -4.63 5.57
CA ALA A 158 5.46 -5.53 4.47
C ALA A 158 6.25 -5.07 3.24
N THR A 159 7.16 -5.93 2.78
CA THR A 159 8.01 -5.66 1.60
C THR A 159 8.35 -6.96 0.90
N VAL A 160 8.66 -6.87 -0.38
CA VAL A 160 9.22 -7.98 -1.16
C VAL A 160 10.72 -7.77 -1.32
N ASP A 161 11.50 -8.78 -0.94
CA ASP A 161 12.93 -8.83 -1.18
C ASP A 161 13.21 -9.98 -2.15
N HIS A 162 13.66 -9.64 -3.36
CA HIS A 162 14.05 -10.61 -4.41
C HIS A 162 13.05 -11.76 -4.66
N GLY A 163 11.74 -11.46 -4.59
CA GLY A 163 10.68 -12.41 -4.88
C GLY A 163 10.20 -13.24 -3.68
N SER A 164 10.62 -12.91 -2.48
CA SER A 164 10.06 -13.50 -1.26
C SER A 164 9.33 -12.44 -0.42
N ILE A 165 8.10 -12.73 -0.01
CA ILE A 165 7.38 -11.90 0.96
C ILE A 165 8.00 -12.20 2.32
N LYS A 166 8.62 -11.19 2.94
CA LYS A 166 9.05 -11.26 4.34
C LYS A 166 8.17 -10.32 5.16
N ALA A 167 7.40 -10.88 6.09
CA ALA A 167 6.90 -10.12 7.22
C ALA A 167 8.06 -9.99 8.24
N VAL A 168 8.44 -8.79 8.57
CA VAL A 168 9.50 -8.51 9.55
C VAL A 168 8.88 -8.05 10.86
#